data_46e2c382dcf787b5e96c07e26d0515bd
#
_entry.id   46e2c382dcf787b5e96c07e26d0515bd
#
_cell.length_a   1.000
_cell.length_b   1.000
_cell.length_c   1.000
_cell.angle_alpha   90.00
_cell.angle_beta   90.00
_cell.angle_gamma   90.00
#
_symmetry.space_group_name_H-M   'P 1'
#
loop_
_entity.id
_entity.type
_entity.pdbx_description
1 polymer ?
#
loop_
_entity_poly.entity_id
_entity_poly.type
_entity_poly.pdbx_seq_one_letter_code
_entity_poly.pdbx_strand_id
1 'polypeptide(L)'
;MFYLTRRTKVVLVACAACAFILFTYYHTSTPAEERVYRNRWSSHNERIKSDVKDVPEATSTSPPVPTSTALCLGDDCFRGAWAPRQTPYTNIVELRPWTGCPSPPPAAGASSEKEQAEADAKRLLDVMNWEWRPENGVLQNFDADAFVIRLLRSPGGLIIVGDEMSDQYFSSLVVKLRRAGILLDLQDSSDIPYIHSYILNPDDARAGSLVTKANVSAARATRPVITLIEDAFLVSLEELKGIAKRVGAVPNYQNWVSPLPLAENWPAFVETAAAPHKGEAEALTEDTILLMNTGSTWSREFLTLLKPRNRPIDEQGRLTEAYRQMVRIVGKSLQDIAQLSVYYRATTPGHPNCAARSSPYLNSKTAEAYERDVVGRLTKAVSSSDREVKLKWDWDLFAVHNDVWRRATSRFDSERETWEKDVKSGMLHPGPKKGKAKWRYLEVWNQTLQRPDAHYSPPTDCLNWCSPAIFDQWTTHLNHILQLEGPKPGTSAEKDD
;
A
#
# COMPACT_ATOMS: atom_id res chain seq x y z
N MET A 1 34.46 -20.82 -49.07
CA MET A 1 33.08 -21.34 -49.12
C MET A 1 32.96 -22.43 -48.04
N PHE A 2 32.45 -22.12 -46.85
CA PHE A 2 32.37 -23.08 -45.74
C PHE A 2 31.10 -23.92 -45.87
N TYR A 3 31.26 -25.20 -46.10
CA TYR A 3 30.15 -26.16 -46.09
C TYR A 3 29.79 -26.55 -44.67
N LEU A 4 28.65 -26.04 -44.16
CA LEU A 4 28.08 -26.47 -42.90
C LEU A 4 27.65 -27.95 -42.98
N THR A 5 28.09 -28.76 -42.02
CA THR A 5 27.74 -30.19 -41.97
C THR A 5 26.22 -30.37 -41.76
N ARG A 6 25.70 -31.52 -42.20
CA ARG A 6 24.27 -31.83 -42.10
C ARG A 6 23.74 -31.73 -40.65
N ARG A 7 24.55 -32.04 -39.65
CA ARG A 7 24.24 -31.92 -38.22
C ARG A 7 24.11 -30.45 -37.79
N THR A 8 25.00 -29.57 -38.22
CA THR A 8 24.97 -28.14 -37.89
C THR A 8 23.74 -27.46 -38.49
N LYS A 9 23.30 -27.87 -39.68
CA LYS A 9 22.06 -27.35 -40.29
C LYS A 9 20.82 -27.77 -39.52
N VAL A 10 20.74 -29.01 -39.02
CA VAL A 10 19.61 -29.50 -38.22
C VAL A 10 19.51 -28.76 -36.88
N VAL A 11 20.63 -28.51 -36.20
CA VAL A 11 20.66 -27.76 -34.94
C VAL A 11 20.22 -26.31 -35.14
N LEU A 12 20.70 -25.65 -36.22
CA LEU A 12 20.27 -24.26 -36.51
C LEU A 12 18.78 -24.17 -36.82
N VAL A 13 18.19 -25.10 -37.53
CA VAL A 13 16.76 -25.14 -37.84
C VAL A 13 15.95 -25.38 -36.56
N ALA A 14 16.41 -26.28 -35.69
CA ALA A 14 15.75 -26.56 -34.40
C ALA A 14 15.79 -25.33 -33.49
N CYS A 15 16.93 -24.63 -33.36
CA CYS A 15 17.05 -23.39 -32.60
C CYS A 15 16.16 -22.24 -33.16
N ALA A 16 16.10 -22.10 -34.48
CA ALA A 16 15.23 -21.13 -35.13
C ALA A 16 13.73 -21.42 -34.89
N ALA A 17 13.34 -22.69 -34.94
CA ALA A 17 11.97 -23.12 -34.65
C ALA A 17 11.60 -22.89 -33.18
N CYS A 18 12.49 -23.20 -32.23
CA CYS A 18 12.27 -22.89 -30.81
C CYS A 18 12.17 -21.38 -30.54
N ALA A 19 13.04 -20.57 -31.15
CA ALA A 19 13.00 -19.13 -31.04
C ALA A 19 11.70 -18.55 -31.62
N PHE A 20 11.20 -19.08 -32.73
CA PHE A 20 9.95 -18.67 -33.34
C PHE A 20 8.74 -19.08 -32.50
N ILE A 21 8.74 -20.26 -31.90
CA ILE A 21 7.69 -20.73 -31.00
C ILE A 21 7.65 -19.86 -29.72
N LEU A 22 8.81 -19.54 -29.13
CA LEU A 22 8.92 -18.66 -27.97
C LEU A 22 8.47 -17.24 -28.31
N PHE A 23 8.85 -16.73 -29.49
CA PHE A 23 8.43 -15.41 -29.96
C PHE A 23 6.92 -15.32 -30.20
N THR A 24 6.32 -16.33 -30.85
CA THR A 24 4.88 -16.41 -31.07
C THR A 24 4.12 -16.58 -29.74
N TYR A 25 4.61 -17.42 -28.82
CA TYR A 25 4.04 -17.58 -27.48
C TYR A 25 4.07 -16.27 -26.69
N TYR A 26 5.19 -15.55 -26.71
CA TYR A 26 5.33 -14.26 -26.01
C TYR A 26 4.45 -13.17 -26.62
N HIS A 27 4.25 -13.15 -27.93
CA HIS A 27 3.40 -12.14 -28.60
C HIS A 27 1.91 -12.48 -28.65
N THR A 28 1.52 -13.73 -28.50
CA THR A 28 0.10 -14.13 -28.54
C THR A 28 -0.54 -14.27 -27.16
N SER A 29 0.23 -14.44 -26.08
CA SER A 29 -0.30 -14.64 -24.73
C SER A 29 -0.68 -13.33 -24.00
N THR A 30 -0.15 -12.18 -24.39
CA THR A 30 -0.38 -10.93 -23.67
C THR A 30 -1.50 -9.99 -24.18
N PRO A 31 -1.91 -9.99 -25.45
CA PRO A 31 -2.91 -8.99 -25.89
C PRO A 31 -4.37 -9.44 -25.87
N ALA A 32 -4.67 -10.72 -25.87
CA ALA A 32 -6.05 -11.20 -26.02
C ALA A 32 -6.83 -11.15 -24.70
N GLU A 33 -6.24 -11.52 -23.59
CA GLU A 33 -6.89 -11.47 -22.28
C GLU A 33 -7.11 -10.03 -21.81
N GLU A 34 -6.15 -9.14 -22.06
CA GLU A 34 -6.27 -7.72 -21.70
C GLU A 34 -7.36 -7.00 -22.52
N ARG A 35 -7.54 -7.35 -23.82
CA ARG A 35 -8.61 -6.79 -24.66
C ARG A 35 -10.00 -7.31 -24.28
N VAL A 36 -10.15 -8.60 -23.99
CA VAL A 36 -11.41 -9.19 -23.54
C VAL A 36 -11.80 -8.61 -22.18
N TYR A 37 -10.82 -8.39 -21.32
CA TYR A 37 -11.00 -7.80 -20.01
C TYR A 37 -11.46 -6.34 -20.09
N ARG A 38 -10.80 -5.53 -20.89
CA ARG A 38 -11.10 -4.11 -21.09
C ARG A 38 -12.52 -3.88 -21.67
N ASN A 39 -12.91 -4.68 -22.65
CA ASN A 39 -14.25 -4.57 -23.28
C ASN A 39 -15.39 -5.05 -22.36
N ARG A 40 -15.15 -6.05 -21.52
CA ARG A 40 -16.14 -6.58 -20.58
C ARG A 40 -16.44 -5.60 -19.45
N TRP A 41 -15.42 -4.92 -18.97
CA TRP A 41 -15.52 -3.89 -17.92
C TRP A 41 -16.26 -2.64 -18.41
N SER A 42 -15.95 -2.18 -19.62
CA SER A 42 -16.59 -1.01 -20.22
C SER A 42 -18.11 -1.19 -20.35
N SER A 43 -18.56 -2.33 -20.86
CA SER A 43 -20.00 -2.60 -21.03
C SER A 43 -20.74 -2.77 -19.70
N HIS A 44 -20.04 -3.21 -18.64
CA HIS A 44 -20.62 -3.39 -17.30
C HIS A 44 -20.85 -2.04 -16.61
N ASN A 45 -19.87 -1.16 -16.66
CA ASN A 45 -19.98 0.18 -16.08
C ASN A 45 -21.01 1.09 -16.78
N GLU A 46 -21.29 0.87 -18.07
CA GLU A 46 -22.39 1.55 -18.74
C GLU A 46 -23.76 1.17 -18.19
N ARG A 47 -23.95 -0.10 -17.82
CA ARG A 47 -25.19 -0.57 -17.16
C ARG A 47 -25.36 0.01 -15.75
N ILE A 48 -24.27 0.07 -14.96
CA ILE A 48 -24.32 0.66 -13.62
C ILE A 48 -24.66 2.16 -13.69
N LYS A 49 -24.16 2.88 -14.71
CA LYS A 49 -24.49 4.30 -14.94
C LYS A 49 -26.00 4.54 -15.20
N SER A 50 -26.69 3.61 -15.87
CA SER A 50 -28.11 3.78 -16.20
C SER A 50 -29.03 3.58 -14.99
N ASP A 51 -28.59 2.87 -13.96
CA ASP A 51 -29.39 2.53 -12.79
C ASP A 51 -29.20 3.46 -11.60
N VAL A 52 -28.17 4.32 -11.62
CA VAL A 52 -27.93 5.34 -10.60
C VAL A 52 -28.80 6.56 -10.91
N LYS A 53 -29.90 6.72 -10.19
CA LYS A 53 -30.62 8.01 -10.18
C LYS A 53 -29.67 9.08 -9.72
N ASP A 54 -29.62 10.19 -10.46
CA ASP A 54 -28.82 11.37 -10.13
C ASP A 54 -29.02 11.73 -8.66
N VAL A 55 -27.99 11.53 -7.85
CA VAL A 55 -27.93 12.13 -6.53
C VAL A 55 -27.69 13.60 -6.78
N PRO A 56 -28.54 14.51 -6.26
CA PRO A 56 -28.38 15.93 -6.49
C PRO A 56 -26.96 16.35 -6.14
N GLU A 57 -26.31 17.01 -7.07
CA GLU A 57 -25.02 17.66 -6.84
C GLU A 57 -25.22 18.67 -5.72
N ALA A 58 -24.74 18.31 -4.51
CA ALA A 58 -24.90 19.15 -3.36
C ALA A 58 -24.18 20.47 -3.62
N THR A 59 -24.93 21.56 -3.60
CA THR A 59 -24.39 22.92 -3.71
C THR A 59 -23.19 23.05 -2.78
N SER A 60 -22.04 23.33 -3.36
CA SER A 60 -20.73 23.41 -2.73
C SER A 60 -20.71 24.47 -1.62
N THR A 61 -21.03 24.07 -0.42
CA THR A 61 -20.57 24.79 0.75
C THR A 61 -19.22 24.20 1.15
N SER A 62 -18.16 24.94 0.88
CA SER A 62 -16.79 24.55 1.30
C SER A 62 -16.80 24.19 2.78
N PRO A 63 -16.13 23.09 3.18
CA PRO A 63 -16.01 22.75 4.58
C PRO A 63 -15.40 23.92 5.35
N PRO A 64 -15.82 24.17 6.60
CA PRO A 64 -15.32 25.27 7.40
C PRO A 64 -13.79 25.20 7.51
N VAL A 65 -13.14 26.33 7.34
CA VAL A 65 -11.68 26.43 7.56
C VAL A 65 -11.44 26.17 9.05
N PRO A 66 -10.50 25.26 9.41
CA PRO A 66 -10.18 25.01 10.80
C PRO A 66 -9.78 26.33 11.47
N THR A 67 -10.41 26.67 12.55
CA THR A 67 -10.10 27.87 13.35
C THR A 67 -8.92 27.64 14.31
N SER A 68 -8.48 26.38 14.45
CA SER A 68 -7.40 25.98 15.35
C SER A 68 -6.07 25.87 14.59
N THR A 69 -5.02 26.42 15.16
CA THR A 69 -3.61 26.22 14.75
C THR A 69 -2.93 25.08 15.52
N ALA A 70 -3.63 24.47 16.49
CA ALA A 70 -3.12 23.34 17.24
C ALA A 70 -2.96 22.12 16.34
N LEU A 71 -1.94 21.31 16.61
CA LEU A 71 -1.75 20.04 15.88
C LEU A 71 -2.88 19.07 16.23
N CYS A 72 -3.36 18.34 15.24
CA CYS A 72 -4.31 17.25 15.47
C CYS A 72 -3.61 16.09 16.19
N LEU A 73 -4.34 15.28 16.95
CA LEU A 73 -3.81 14.16 17.73
C LEU A 73 -4.61 12.89 17.45
N GLY A 74 -3.90 11.77 17.35
CA GLY A 74 -4.51 10.44 17.21
C GLY A 74 -5.49 10.35 16.04
N ASP A 75 -6.67 9.81 16.30
CA ASP A 75 -7.71 9.58 15.28
C ASP A 75 -8.31 10.86 14.71
N ASP A 76 -8.20 12.01 15.41
CA ASP A 76 -8.72 13.28 14.91
C ASP A 76 -8.06 13.72 13.61
N CYS A 77 -6.79 13.31 13.40
CA CYS A 77 -6.07 13.60 12.16
C CYS A 77 -6.68 12.90 10.93
N PHE A 78 -7.38 11.78 11.14
CA PHE A 78 -8.00 10.97 10.09
C PHE A 78 -9.51 11.24 9.93
N ARG A 79 -10.09 12.08 10.78
CA ARG A 79 -11.45 12.62 10.64
C ARG A 79 -11.39 13.99 10.00
N GLY A 80 -12.13 14.19 8.94
CA GLY A 80 -12.10 15.46 8.21
C GLY A 80 -12.73 15.37 6.84
N ALA A 81 -12.35 16.30 5.98
CA ALA A 81 -12.83 16.37 4.60
C ALA A 81 -11.73 16.88 3.66
N TRP A 82 -11.87 16.55 2.39
CA TRP A 82 -11.07 17.14 1.33
C TRP A 82 -11.59 18.54 0.99
N ALA A 83 -10.69 19.48 0.90
CA ALA A 83 -10.97 20.85 0.50
C ALA A 83 -10.07 21.25 -0.69
N PRO A 84 -10.50 22.18 -1.54
CA PRO A 84 -9.61 22.74 -2.56
C PRO A 84 -8.32 23.26 -1.93
N ARG A 85 -7.19 23.01 -2.60
CA ARG A 85 -5.88 23.49 -2.15
C ARG A 85 -5.88 25.00 -2.07
N GLN A 86 -5.25 25.55 -1.04
CA GLN A 86 -5.05 27.00 -0.93
C GLN A 86 -4.13 27.52 -2.06
N THR A 87 -3.11 26.74 -2.41
CA THR A 87 -2.24 27.01 -3.54
C THR A 87 -2.41 25.91 -4.56
N PRO A 88 -3.30 26.08 -5.57
CA PRO A 88 -3.57 25.06 -6.56
C PRO A 88 -2.38 24.91 -7.52
N TYR A 89 -2.18 23.69 -8.00
CA TYR A 89 -1.33 23.45 -9.17
C TYR A 89 -2.04 24.02 -10.41
N THR A 90 -1.32 24.83 -11.15
CA THR A 90 -1.82 25.46 -12.40
C THR A 90 -1.16 24.86 -13.63
N ASN A 91 -0.04 24.19 -13.46
CA ASN A 91 0.74 23.62 -14.53
C ASN A 91 1.01 22.13 -14.29
N ILE A 92 0.63 21.30 -15.27
CA ILE A 92 0.88 19.86 -15.26
C ILE A 92 2.38 19.51 -15.20
N VAL A 93 3.25 20.39 -15.68
CA VAL A 93 4.71 20.16 -15.65
C VAL A 93 5.20 19.95 -14.22
N GLU A 94 4.60 20.62 -13.24
CA GLU A 94 4.90 20.45 -11.83
C GLU A 94 4.56 19.04 -11.31
N LEU A 95 3.63 18.37 -11.97
CA LEU A 95 3.11 17.06 -11.60
C LEU A 95 3.67 15.90 -12.44
N ARG A 96 4.39 16.19 -13.53
CA ARG A 96 4.91 15.18 -14.47
C ARG A 96 5.74 14.06 -13.81
N PRO A 97 6.55 14.30 -12.78
CA PRO A 97 7.29 13.22 -12.12
C PRO A 97 6.41 12.13 -11.50
N TRP A 98 5.17 12.46 -11.21
CA TRP A 98 4.19 11.51 -10.65
C TRP A 98 3.27 10.92 -11.72
N THR A 99 3.72 10.56 -12.82
CA THR A 99 2.91 10.06 -13.93
C THR A 99 1.96 8.93 -13.53
N GLY A 100 0.75 8.93 -14.03
CA GLY A 100 -0.13 7.79 -13.91
C GLY A 100 -1.60 8.11 -13.58
N CYS A 101 -2.16 9.15 -14.16
CA CYS A 101 -3.61 9.41 -14.09
C CYS A 101 -4.17 9.57 -15.50
N PRO A 102 -4.20 8.53 -16.32
CA PRO A 102 -4.77 8.63 -17.64
C PRO A 102 -6.26 8.96 -17.53
N SER A 103 -6.75 9.80 -18.41
CA SER A 103 -8.20 9.95 -18.58
C SER A 103 -8.79 8.68 -19.18
N PRO A 104 -10.07 8.42 -18.96
CA PRO A 104 -10.76 7.36 -19.66
C PRO A 104 -10.52 7.47 -21.16
N PRO A 105 -10.29 6.36 -21.86
CA PRO A 105 -10.15 6.41 -23.32
C PRO A 105 -11.40 7.08 -23.92
N PRO A 106 -11.23 7.93 -24.95
CA PRO A 106 -12.36 8.56 -25.61
C PRO A 106 -13.33 7.51 -26.13
N ALA A 107 -14.61 7.85 -26.18
CA ALA A 107 -15.59 7.02 -26.85
C ALA A 107 -15.14 6.78 -28.31
N ALA A 108 -15.31 5.55 -28.79
CA ALA A 108 -14.78 5.13 -30.08
C ALA A 108 -15.12 6.15 -31.19
N GLY A 109 -14.11 6.77 -31.77
CA GLY A 109 -14.20 7.71 -32.88
C GLY A 109 -14.14 9.20 -32.56
N ALA A 110 -13.83 9.61 -31.34
CA ALA A 110 -14.12 10.97 -30.89
C ALA A 110 -12.93 11.91 -30.66
N SER A 111 -11.66 11.51 -30.55
CA SER A 111 -10.63 12.49 -30.22
C SER A 111 -9.28 12.27 -30.88
N SER A 112 -8.61 13.37 -31.18
CA SER A 112 -7.21 13.40 -31.57
C SER A 112 -6.32 13.13 -30.34
N GLU A 113 -5.07 12.67 -30.53
CA GLU A 113 -4.08 12.50 -29.48
C GLU A 113 -3.89 13.77 -28.63
N LYS A 114 -4.04 14.94 -29.25
CA LYS A 114 -3.94 16.24 -28.57
C LYS A 114 -5.07 16.45 -27.58
N GLU A 115 -6.32 16.19 -27.99
CA GLU A 115 -7.50 16.33 -27.11
C GLU A 115 -7.44 15.35 -25.94
N GLN A 116 -6.94 14.13 -26.16
CA GLN A 116 -6.69 13.16 -25.09
C GLN A 116 -5.65 13.68 -24.10
N ALA A 117 -4.52 14.20 -24.59
CA ALA A 117 -3.46 14.74 -23.71
C ALA A 117 -3.94 15.97 -22.90
N GLU A 118 -4.79 16.82 -23.49
CA GLU A 118 -5.41 17.94 -22.77
C GLU A 118 -6.40 17.45 -21.70
N ALA A 119 -7.19 16.43 -21.99
CA ALA A 119 -8.11 15.81 -21.04
C ALA A 119 -7.36 15.13 -19.87
N ASP A 120 -6.26 14.44 -20.17
CA ASP A 120 -5.38 13.81 -19.15
C ASP A 120 -4.75 14.87 -18.24
N ALA A 121 -4.26 15.95 -18.83
CA ALA A 121 -3.70 17.08 -18.11
C ALA A 121 -4.71 17.72 -17.16
N LYS A 122 -5.90 17.99 -17.68
CA LYS A 122 -7.00 18.57 -16.90
C LYS A 122 -7.39 17.66 -15.76
N ARG A 123 -7.61 16.36 -16.03
CA ARG A 123 -7.98 15.39 -14.99
C ARG A 123 -6.93 15.31 -13.90
N LEU A 124 -5.64 15.27 -14.25
CA LEU A 124 -4.56 15.24 -13.26
C LEU A 124 -4.61 16.47 -12.34
N LEU A 125 -4.80 17.67 -12.90
CA LEU A 125 -4.94 18.89 -12.11
C LEU A 125 -6.19 18.85 -11.22
N ASP A 126 -7.32 18.40 -11.75
CA ASP A 126 -8.57 18.29 -10.99
C ASP A 126 -8.41 17.34 -9.78
N VAL A 127 -7.76 16.20 -9.97
CA VAL A 127 -7.50 15.20 -8.90
C VAL A 127 -6.49 15.71 -7.87
N MET A 128 -5.48 16.46 -8.30
CA MET A 128 -4.36 16.89 -7.44
C MET A 128 -4.65 18.16 -6.65
N ASN A 129 -5.68 18.94 -7.01
CA ASN A 129 -6.00 20.22 -6.38
C ASN A 129 -6.90 20.10 -5.14
N TRP A 130 -6.77 18.96 -4.43
CA TRP A 130 -7.42 18.74 -3.16
C TRP A 130 -6.38 18.52 -2.06
N GLU A 131 -6.69 19.00 -0.84
CA GLU A 131 -5.90 18.78 0.36
C GLU A 131 -6.80 18.29 1.50
N TRP A 132 -6.28 17.38 2.32
CA TRP A 132 -7.00 16.90 3.47
C TRP A 132 -6.99 17.93 4.60
N ARG A 133 -8.15 18.19 5.16
CA ARG A 133 -8.29 19.03 6.34
C ARG A 133 -8.91 18.20 7.47
N PRO A 134 -8.14 17.96 8.54
CA PRO A 134 -8.69 17.37 9.76
C PRO A 134 -9.85 18.19 10.31
N GLU A 135 -10.80 17.53 10.94
CA GLU A 135 -11.93 18.19 11.61
C GLU A 135 -11.46 19.05 12.79
N ASN A 136 -10.45 18.55 13.53
CA ASN A 136 -9.85 19.23 14.67
C ASN A 136 -8.33 19.36 14.48
N GLY A 137 -7.84 20.59 14.52
CA GLY A 137 -6.42 20.89 14.40
C GLY A 137 -5.88 20.82 12.97
N VAL A 138 -4.56 20.80 12.85
CA VAL A 138 -3.83 20.78 11.58
C VAL A 138 -2.79 19.70 11.58
N LEU A 139 -2.49 19.17 10.38
CA LEU A 139 -1.34 18.29 10.17
C LEU A 139 -0.07 19.12 10.06
N GLN A 140 1.01 18.58 10.60
CA GLN A 140 2.33 19.14 10.38
C GLN A 140 2.75 18.95 8.92
N ASN A 141 3.34 19.98 8.33
CA ASN A 141 3.86 19.90 6.98
C ASN A 141 4.94 18.82 6.86
N PHE A 142 4.98 18.16 5.72
CA PHE A 142 6.03 17.19 5.43
C PHE A 142 7.38 17.89 5.28
N ASP A 143 8.33 17.53 6.15
CA ASP A 143 9.73 17.92 6.08
C ASP A 143 10.55 16.69 5.66
N ALA A 144 11.06 16.72 4.44
CA ALA A 144 11.81 15.62 3.85
C ALA A 144 13.15 15.37 4.56
N ASP A 145 13.84 16.42 5.02
CA ASP A 145 15.08 16.30 5.77
C ASP A 145 14.82 15.62 7.11
N ALA A 146 13.87 16.14 7.88
CA ALA A 146 13.50 15.58 9.17
C ALA A 146 13.03 14.12 9.05
N PHE A 147 12.26 13.81 8.00
CA PHE A 147 11.82 12.45 7.71
C PHE A 147 13.00 11.50 7.46
N VAL A 148 13.93 11.86 6.56
CA VAL A 148 15.08 11.01 6.24
C VAL A 148 16.06 10.92 7.43
N ILE A 149 16.27 11.99 8.17
CA ILE A 149 17.06 11.96 9.42
C ILE A 149 16.46 10.98 10.42
N ARG A 150 15.13 10.97 10.57
CA ARG A 150 14.42 9.99 11.41
C ARG A 150 14.68 8.54 10.95
N LEU A 151 14.68 8.29 9.62
CA LEU A 151 14.95 6.97 9.07
C LEU A 151 16.42 6.55 9.27
N LEU A 152 17.36 7.47 9.15
CA LEU A 152 18.79 7.21 9.41
C LEU A 152 19.06 6.85 10.87
N ARG A 153 18.32 7.42 11.82
CA ARG A 153 18.45 7.14 13.26
C ARG A 153 17.87 5.80 13.70
N SER A 154 17.30 5.04 12.78
CA SER A 154 16.80 3.68 13.05
C SER A 154 17.67 2.62 12.36
N PRO A 155 17.72 1.38 12.86
CA PRO A 155 18.51 0.31 12.24
C PRO A 155 18.14 0.05 10.78
N GLY A 156 16.86 -0.14 10.48
CA GLY A 156 16.33 -0.54 9.17
C GLY A 156 15.58 0.53 8.39
N GLY A 157 15.51 1.79 8.89
CA GLY A 157 14.77 2.85 8.21
C GLY A 157 13.26 2.59 8.15
N LEU A 158 12.69 2.72 6.96
CA LEU A 158 11.29 2.41 6.64
C LEU A 158 11.21 1.15 5.77
N ILE A 159 10.53 0.14 6.24
CA ILE A 159 10.22 -1.08 5.49
C ILE A 159 8.74 -1.05 5.14
N ILE A 160 8.40 -1.18 3.87
CA ILE A 160 7.02 -1.22 3.36
C ILE A 160 6.77 -2.64 2.88
N VAL A 161 5.73 -3.29 3.40
CA VAL A 161 5.36 -4.66 3.01
C VAL A 161 3.91 -4.70 2.56
N GLY A 162 3.63 -5.31 1.41
CA GLY A 162 2.25 -5.53 1.01
C GLY A 162 2.03 -5.76 -0.48
N ASP A 163 0.78 -5.52 -0.86
CA ASP A 163 0.29 -5.68 -2.22
C ASP A 163 0.65 -4.49 -3.14
N GLU A 164 0.11 -4.48 -4.36
CA GLU A 164 0.32 -3.44 -5.37
C GLU A 164 0.08 -2.01 -4.83
N MET A 165 -0.84 -1.84 -3.89
CA MET A 165 -1.09 -0.54 -3.26
C MET A 165 0.11 -0.05 -2.43
N SER A 166 0.88 -0.96 -1.87
CA SER A 166 2.12 -0.67 -1.15
C SER A 166 3.25 -0.28 -2.09
N ASP A 167 3.34 -0.91 -3.26
CA ASP A 167 4.28 -0.51 -4.32
C ASP A 167 3.96 0.89 -4.87
N GLN A 168 2.70 1.19 -5.16
CA GLN A 168 2.28 2.53 -5.60
C GLN A 168 2.60 3.60 -4.55
N TYR A 169 2.36 3.32 -3.28
CA TYR A 169 2.72 4.22 -2.19
C TYR A 169 4.23 4.44 -2.10
N PHE A 170 5.01 3.36 -2.17
CA PHE A 170 6.47 3.42 -2.17
C PHE A 170 6.98 4.29 -3.33
N SER A 171 6.51 4.05 -4.55
CA SER A 171 6.88 4.82 -5.74
C SER A 171 6.56 6.31 -5.58
N SER A 172 5.39 6.64 -5.03
CA SER A 172 5.00 8.03 -4.72
C SER A 172 5.94 8.68 -3.69
N LEU A 173 6.31 7.96 -2.64
CA LEU A 173 7.23 8.44 -1.61
C LEU A 173 8.63 8.73 -2.18
N VAL A 174 9.18 7.84 -3.00
CA VAL A 174 10.49 8.03 -3.66
C VAL A 174 10.47 9.29 -4.54
N VAL A 175 9.41 9.49 -5.33
CA VAL A 175 9.25 10.71 -6.13
C VAL A 175 9.15 11.95 -5.25
N LYS A 176 8.43 11.89 -4.13
CA LYS A 176 8.31 13.00 -3.17
C LYS A 176 9.67 13.40 -2.59
N LEU A 177 10.49 12.43 -2.18
CA LEU A 177 11.85 12.67 -1.69
C LEU A 177 12.76 13.26 -2.78
N ARG A 178 12.69 12.71 -4.00
CA ARG A 178 13.45 13.23 -5.15
C ARG A 178 13.10 14.70 -5.45
N ARG A 179 11.83 15.06 -5.37
CA ARG A 179 11.40 16.47 -5.55
C ARG A 179 11.91 17.39 -4.44
N ALA A 180 12.10 16.86 -3.25
CA ALA A 180 12.76 17.59 -2.17
C ALA A 180 14.30 17.62 -2.33
N GLY A 181 14.85 17.07 -3.41
CA GLY A 181 16.27 17.02 -3.70
C GLY A 181 17.02 15.92 -2.92
N ILE A 182 16.34 14.88 -2.47
CA ILE A 182 16.96 13.72 -1.81
C ILE A 182 16.91 12.55 -2.79
N LEU A 183 18.09 12.11 -3.22
CA LEU A 183 18.22 11.01 -4.18
C LEU A 183 18.46 9.69 -3.46
N LEU A 184 17.79 8.67 -3.94
CA LEU A 184 17.92 7.30 -3.47
C LEU A 184 18.34 6.40 -4.63
N ASP A 185 19.26 5.48 -4.37
CA ASP A 185 19.70 4.45 -5.30
C ASP A 185 19.18 3.09 -4.88
N LEU A 186 18.76 2.30 -5.86
CA LEU A 186 18.46 0.89 -5.63
C LEU A 186 19.75 0.15 -5.27
N GLN A 187 19.75 -0.53 -4.13
CA GLN A 187 20.85 -1.39 -3.73
C GLN A 187 20.70 -2.77 -4.39
N ASP A 188 21.57 -3.07 -5.30
CA ASP A 188 21.58 -4.27 -6.15
C ASP A 188 22.06 -5.51 -5.39
N SER A 189 21.52 -5.79 -4.20
CA SER A 189 22.10 -6.80 -3.31
C SER A 189 21.15 -7.86 -2.80
N SER A 190 19.89 -7.84 -3.16
CA SER A 190 19.00 -8.89 -2.67
C SER A 190 18.88 -10.05 -3.67
N ASP A 191 19.61 -11.14 -3.40
CA ASP A 191 19.30 -12.46 -3.98
C ASP A 191 17.89 -12.96 -3.55
N ILE A 192 17.15 -12.13 -2.81
CA ILE A 192 15.81 -12.45 -2.31
C ILE A 192 14.79 -11.81 -3.25
N PRO A 193 14.03 -12.61 -4.00
CA PRO A 193 12.98 -12.09 -4.86
C PRO A 193 11.99 -11.21 -4.10
N TYR A 194 11.49 -10.17 -4.76
CA TYR A 194 10.46 -9.26 -4.22
C TYR A 194 10.89 -8.36 -3.05
N ILE A 195 12.21 -8.23 -2.78
CA ILE A 195 12.75 -7.28 -1.80
C ILE A 195 13.63 -6.26 -2.51
N HIS A 196 13.25 -4.98 -2.45
CA HIS A 196 13.92 -3.87 -3.10
C HIS A 196 14.38 -2.87 -2.06
N SER A 197 15.69 -2.78 -1.85
CA SER A 197 16.27 -1.91 -0.84
C SER A 197 16.89 -0.65 -1.47
N TYR A 198 16.67 0.51 -0.86
CA TYR A 198 17.14 1.80 -1.34
C TYR A 198 18.01 2.48 -0.29
N ILE A 199 19.19 2.94 -0.71
CA ILE A 199 20.15 3.70 0.08
C ILE A 199 20.12 5.17 -0.32
N LEU A 200 20.66 6.06 0.51
CA LEU A 200 20.98 7.41 0.08
C LEU A 200 22.05 7.36 -1.02
N ASN A 201 21.82 8.11 -2.10
CA ASN A 201 22.81 8.23 -3.16
C ASN A 201 24.07 8.89 -2.58
N PRO A 202 25.25 8.24 -2.61
CA PRO A 202 26.45 8.77 -2.01
C PRO A 202 27.00 10.02 -2.72
N ASP A 203 26.64 10.20 -3.99
CA ASP A 203 27.04 11.35 -4.82
C ASP A 203 26.08 12.54 -4.67
N ASP A 204 24.96 12.37 -3.93
CA ASP A 204 24.06 13.46 -3.61
C ASP A 204 24.69 14.41 -2.59
N ALA A 205 24.83 15.67 -2.96
CA ALA A 205 25.40 16.71 -2.10
C ALA A 205 24.70 16.84 -0.73
N ARG A 206 23.42 16.43 -0.64
CA ARG A 206 22.64 16.45 0.60
C ARG A 206 22.90 15.25 1.50
N ALA A 207 23.31 14.10 0.96
CA ALA A 207 23.49 12.88 1.72
C ALA A 207 24.42 13.06 2.93
N GLY A 208 25.60 13.65 2.71
CA GLY A 208 26.56 13.95 3.78
C GLY A 208 26.00 14.86 4.87
N SER A 209 25.23 15.89 4.49
CA SER A 209 24.56 16.79 5.45
C SER A 209 23.50 16.07 6.27
N LEU A 210 22.69 15.20 5.64
CA LEU A 210 21.65 14.41 6.33
C LEU A 210 22.28 13.44 7.34
N VAL A 211 23.34 12.72 6.97
CA VAL A 211 24.07 11.80 7.84
C VAL A 211 24.66 12.56 9.05
N THR A 212 25.28 13.72 8.81
CA THR A 212 25.82 14.57 9.89
C THR A 212 24.71 15.03 10.85
N LYS A 213 23.60 15.55 10.31
CA LYS A 213 22.43 15.98 11.12
C LYS A 213 21.77 14.81 11.88
N ALA A 214 21.80 13.62 11.29
CA ALA A 214 21.30 12.40 11.96
C ALA A 214 22.22 11.96 13.11
N ASN A 215 23.46 12.40 13.12
CA ASN A 215 24.51 11.99 14.07
C ASN A 215 24.73 10.47 14.07
N VAL A 216 24.79 9.87 12.89
CA VAL A 216 25.00 8.43 12.69
C VAL A 216 26.30 8.18 11.94
N SER A 217 26.79 6.95 12.00
CA SER A 217 28.03 6.57 11.31
C SER A 217 27.86 6.59 9.78
N ALA A 218 28.97 6.81 9.05
CA ALA A 218 28.98 6.67 7.60
C ALA A 218 28.53 5.25 7.16
N ALA A 219 28.83 4.22 7.94
CA ALA A 219 28.38 2.86 7.69
C ALA A 219 26.85 2.72 7.74
N ARG A 220 26.14 3.54 8.54
CA ARG A 220 24.68 3.56 8.52
C ARG A 220 24.13 4.09 7.19
N ALA A 221 24.80 5.07 6.60
CA ALA A 221 24.38 5.68 5.32
C ALA A 221 24.47 4.71 4.13
N THR A 222 25.34 3.70 4.19
CA THR A 222 25.47 2.68 3.13
C THR A 222 24.44 1.53 3.26
N ARG A 223 23.56 1.60 4.25
CA ARG A 223 22.47 0.61 4.44
C ARG A 223 21.12 1.18 4.03
N PRO A 224 20.13 0.32 3.78
CA PRO A 224 18.82 0.75 3.34
C PRO A 224 18.20 1.81 4.24
N VAL A 225 17.67 2.85 3.62
CA VAL A 225 16.85 3.89 4.25
C VAL A 225 15.37 3.56 4.05
N ILE A 226 15.03 3.01 2.87
CA ILE A 226 13.69 2.53 2.55
C ILE A 226 13.83 1.16 1.88
N THR A 227 12.99 0.21 2.28
CA THR A 227 12.88 -1.11 1.66
C THR A 227 11.42 -1.37 1.28
N LEU A 228 11.18 -1.82 0.05
CA LEU A 228 9.90 -2.36 -0.39
C LEU A 228 9.98 -3.89 -0.40
N ILE A 229 8.98 -4.54 0.17
CA ILE A 229 8.78 -5.99 0.13
C ILE A 229 7.41 -6.25 -0.50
N GLU A 230 7.43 -6.82 -1.70
CA GLU A 230 6.21 -7.18 -2.42
C GLU A 230 5.69 -8.51 -1.89
N ASP A 231 4.67 -8.47 -1.04
CA ASP A 231 3.98 -9.64 -0.50
C ASP A 231 2.47 -9.40 -0.44
N ALA A 232 1.74 -10.01 -1.38
CA ALA A 232 0.32 -9.77 -1.53
C ALA A 232 -0.53 -10.32 -0.38
N PHE A 233 -0.04 -11.30 0.39
CA PHE A 233 -0.81 -12.01 1.41
C PHE A 233 -0.24 -11.91 2.83
N LEU A 234 0.96 -11.36 2.99
CA LEU A 234 1.71 -11.20 4.25
C LEU A 234 2.10 -12.52 4.94
N VAL A 235 1.93 -13.64 4.30
CA VAL A 235 2.30 -14.97 4.81
C VAL A 235 2.88 -15.83 3.71
N SER A 236 3.77 -16.76 4.05
CA SER A 236 4.39 -17.68 3.12
C SER A 236 3.36 -18.62 2.46
N LEU A 237 3.77 -19.24 1.34
CA LEU A 237 2.93 -20.22 0.65
C LEU A 237 2.54 -21.40 1.57
N GLU A 238 3.46 -21.88 2.39
CA GLU A 238 3.18 -22.98 3.32
C GLU A 238 2.22 -22.57 4.45
N GLU A 239 2.31 -21.34 4.93
CA GLU A 239 1.37 -20.80 5.89
C GLU A 239 -0.02 -20.64 5.29
N LEU A 240 -0.13 -20.17 4.03
CA LEU A 240 -1.41 -20.10 3.30
C LEU A 240 -2.04 -21.48 3.16
N LYS A 241 -1.27 -22.51 2.77
CA LYS A 241 -1.74 -23.89 2.71
C LYS A 241 -2.17 -24.41 4.09
N GLY A 242 -1.41 -24.07 5.13
CA GLY A 242 -1.77 -24.38 6.51
C GLY A 242 -3.08 -23.72 6.95
N ILE A 243 -3.30 -22.47 6.59
CA ILE A 243 -4.55 -21.73 6.79
C ILE A 243 -5.70 -22.45 6.06
N ALA A 244 -5.53 -22.74 4.77
CA ALA A 244 -6.52 -23.42 3.95
C ALA A 244 -6.96 -24.75 4.56
N LYS A 245 -6.01 -25.54 5.06
CA LYS A 245 -6.30 -26.79 5.80
C LYS A 245 -7.16 -26.53 7.04
N ARG A 246 -6.81 -25.54 7.85
CA ARG A 246 -7.51 -25.23 9.11
C ARG A 246 -8.93 -24.70 8.90
N VAL A 247 -9.17 -23.93 7.83
CA VAL A 247 -10.51 -23.43 7.51
C VAL A 247 -11.34 -24.43 6.71
N GLY A 248 -10.86 -25.67 6.53
CA GLY A 248 -11.59 -26.75 5.86
C GLY A 248 -11.68 -26.58 4.34
N ALA A 249 -10.64 -26.09 3.71
CA ALA A 249 -10.54 -26.02 2.25
C ALA A 249 -10.37 -27.41 1.60
N VAL A 250 -10.61 -27.49 0.31
CA VAL A 250 -10.48 -28.72 -0.47
C VAL A 250 -9.07 -29.26 -0.52
N PRO A 251 -8.86 -30.59 -0.75
CA PRO A 251 -7.57 -31.21 -0.86
C PRO A 251 -6.60 -30.60 -1.90
N ASN A 252 -7.14 -29.95 -2.94
CA ASN A 252 -6.34 -29.32 -4.01
C ASN A 252 -5.50 -28.12 -3.58
N TYR A 253 -5.69 -27.60 -2.34
CA TYR A 253 -4.86 -26.50 -1.85
C TYR A 253 -3.35 -26.82 -1.84
N GLN A 254 -2.96 -28.09 -1.78
CA GLN A 254 -1.57 -28.49 -1.79
C GLN A 254 -0.85 -28.14 -3.09
N ASN A 255 -1.55 -28.18 -4.23
CA ASN A 255 -1.01 -27.87 -5.55
C ASN A 255 -1.22 -26.43 -5.98
N TRP A 256 -1.79 -25.60 -5.10
CA TRP A 256 -2.01 -24.20 -5.42
C TRP A 256 -0.68 -23.43 -5.48
N VAL A 257 -0.57 -22.59 -6.50
CA VAL A 257 0.55 -21.68 -6.71
C VAL A 257 -0.01 -20.27 -6.64
N SER A 258 0.70 -19.37 -5.99
CA SER A 258 0.28 -17.98 -5.87
C SER A 258 0.32 -17.30 -7.25
N PRO A 259 -0.77 -16.63 -7.67
CA PRO A 259 -0.75 -15.79 -8.86
C PRO A 259 -0.09 -14.42 -8.62
N LEU A 260 0.26 -14.10 -7.37
CA LEU A 260 0.77 -12.80 -6.93
C LEU A 260 2.10 -12.97 -6.19
N PRO A 261 2.92 -11.91 -6.08
CA PRO A 261 4.17 -11.95 -5.35
C PRO A 261 4.01 -12.44 -3.91
N LEU A 262 4.94 -13.27 -3.48
CA LEU A 262 5.12 -13.75 -2.12
C LEU A 262 6.60 -13.65 -1.76
N ALA A 263 6.92 -12.85 -0.77
CA ALA A 263 8.28 -12.73 -0.25
C ALA A 263 8.47 -13.70 0.91
N GLU A 264 8.97 -14.90 0.61
CA GLU A 264 9.21 -15.93 1.63
C GLU A 264 10.16 -15.40 2.73
N ASN A 265 9.80 -15.67 3.98
CA ASN A 265 10.59 -15.29 5.17
C ASN A 265 10.81 -13.77 5.37
N TRP A 266 9.98 -12.91 4.80
CA TRP A 266 10.11 -11.47 5.02
C TRP A 266 10.12 -11.06 6.50
N PRO A 267 9.42 -11.71 7.46
CA PRO A 267 9.53 -11.34 8.88
C PRO A 267 10.95 -11.52 9.46
N ALA A 268 11.69 -12.54 9.01
CA ALA A 268 13.09 -12.73 9.41
C ALA A 268 14.01 -11.65 8.82
N PHE A 269 13.73 -11.18 7.60
CA PHE A 269 14.40 -10.01 7.05
C PHE A 269 14.15 -8.76 7.92
N VAL A 270 12.90 -8.51 8.31
CA VAL A 270 12.53 -7.38 9.19
C VAL A 270 13.24 -7.47 10.55
N GLU A 271 13.28 -8.65 11.16
CA GLU A 271 14.00 -8.88 12.43
C GLU A 271 15.48 -8.52 12.30
N THR A 272 16.12 -8.98 11.22
CA THR A 272 17.53 -8.69 10.94
C THR A 272 17.75 -7.19 10.71
N ALA A 273 16.90 -6.55 9.91
CA ALA A 273 17.00 -5.13 9.59
C ALA A 273 16.73 -4.22 10.80
N ALA A 274 15.86 -4.64 11.73
CA ALA A 274 15.55 -3.91 12.96
C ALA A 274 16.64 -4.03 14.03
N ALA A 275 17.60 -4.92 13.85
CA ALA A 275 18.68 -5.09 14.82
C ALA A 275 19.82 -4.08 14.58
N PRO A 276 20.26 -3.30 15.59
CA PRO A 276 21.43 -2.45 15.47
C PRO A 276 22.70 -3.26 15.19
N HIS A 277 23.56 -2.77 14.32
CA HIS A 277 24.87 -3.36 14.13
C HIS A 277 25.78 -3.07 15.32
N LYS A 278 26.85 -3.86 15.45
CA LYS A 278 27.82 -3.71 16.55
C LYS A 278 28.40 -2.30 16.57
N GLY A 279 28.29 -1.63 17.72
CA GLY A 279 28.79 -0.26 17.92
C GLY A 279 27.87 0.86 17.48
N GLU A 280 26.66 0.57 17.02
CA GLU A 280 25.72 1.61 16.56
C GLU A 280 24.53 1.85 17.52
N ALA A 281 24.37 1.01 18.52
CA ALA A 281 23.16 1.02 19.37
C ALA A 281 22.93 2.38 20.07
N GLU A 282 23.98 3.11 20.42
CA GLU A 282 23.88 4.43 21.07
C GLU A 282 23.46 5.56 20.10
N ALA A 283 23.86 5.44 18.81
CA ALA A 283 23.53 6.43 17.79
C ALA A 283 22.14 6.22 17.18
N LEU A 284 21.62 5.00 17.26
CA LEU A 284 20.30 4.62 16.71
C LEU A 284 19.22 4.80 17.79
N THR A 285 18.71 6.02 17.89
CA THR A 285 17.73 6.43 18.91
C THR A 285 16.28 6.11 18.56
N GLU A 286 16.05 5.60 17.35
CA GLU A 286 14.71 5.44 16.79
C GLU A 286 14.43 3.97 16.41
N ASP A 287 13.15 3.59 16.44
CA ASP A 287 12.74 2.27 15.98
C ASP A 287 12.73 2.20 14.45
N THR A 288 13.01 1.02 13.88
CA THR A 288 12.70 0.71 12.50
C THR A 288 11.19 0.79 12.29
N ILE A 289 10.76 1.41 11.22
CA ILE A 289 9.35 1.54 10.87
C ILE A 289 8.99 0.42 9.90
N LEU A 290 7.98 -0.36 10.25
CA LEU A 290 7.37 -1.34 9.35
C LEU A 290 5.96 -0.87 9.01
N LEU A 291 5.75 -0.48 7.76
CA LEU A 291 4.43 -0.13 7.22
C LEU A 291 3.87 -1.29 6.43
N MET A 292 2.78 -1.88 6.88
CA MET A 292 2.16 -3.05 6.24
C MET A 292 0.78 -2.74 5.70
N ASN A 293 0.43 -3.39 4.61
CA ASN A 293 -0.93 -3.44 4.10
C ASN A 293 -1.17 -4.72 3.31
N THR A 294 -2.35 -5.28 3.43
CA THR A 294 -2.95 -6.26 2.52
C THR A 294 -4.45 -6.24 2.70
N GLY A 295 -5.19 -6.56 1.66
CA GLY A 295 -6.66 -6.62 1.79
C GLY A 295 -7.37 -6.83 0.47
N SER A 296 -7.08 -6.05 -0.55
CA SER A 296 -7.72 -6.18 -1.88
C SER A 296 -7.46 -7.55 -2.51
N THR A 297 -6.28 -8.10 -2.29
CA THR A 297 -5.85 -9.42 -2.77
C THR A 297 -6.46 -10.59 -1.98
N TRP A 298 -6.98 -10.32 -0.76
CA TRP A 298 -7.69 -11.32 0.05
C TRP A 298 -9.13 -11.49 -0.45
N SER A 299 -9.26 -12.00 -1.66
CA SER A 299 -10.54 -12.23 -2.33
C SER A 299 -10.66 -13.67 -2.83
N ARG A 300 -11.88 -14.08 -3.15
CA ARG A 300 -12.18 -15.42 -3.69
C ARG A 300 -11.55 -15.66 -5.05
N GLU A 301 -11.23 -14.62 -5.78
CA GLU A 301 -10.55 -14.71 -7.07
C GLU A 301 -9.11 -15.17 -6.90
N PHE A 302 -8.36 -14.47 -6.04
CA PHE A 302 -6.94 -14.76 -5.85
C PHE A 302 -6.69 -15.97 -4.94
N LEU A 303 -7.50 -16.16 -3.91
CA LEU A 303 -7.36 -17.25 -2.94
C LEU A 303 -8.23 -18.47 -3.29
N THR A 304 -8.09 -18.95 -4.52
CA THR A 304 -8.86 -20.13 -4.99
C THR A 304 -8.59 -21.40 -4.19
N LEU A 305 -7.45 -21.48 -3.48
CA LEU A 305 -7.16 -22.57 -2.54
C LEU A 305 -8.18 -22.66 -1.38
N LEU A 306 -8.94 -21.59 -1.11
CA LEU A 306 -9.96 -21.57 -0.05
C LEU A 306 -11.33 -22.05 -0.52
N LYS A 307 -11.53 -22.41 -1.80
CA LYS A 307 -12.82 -22.87 -2.33
C LYS A 307 -13.30 -24.15 -1.65
N PRO A 308 -14.60 -24.26 -1.29
CA PRO A 308 -15.17 -25.47 -0.71
C PRO A 308 -15.50 -26.52 -1.77
N ARG A 309 -15.48 -27.80 -1.39
CA ARG A 309 -15.71 -28.92 -2.30
C ARG A 309 -17.16 -29.07 -2.78
N ASN A 310 -18.16 -28.79 -1.97
CA ASN A 310 -19.53 -29.27 -2.25
C ASN A 310 -20.68 -28.39 -1.78
N ARG A 311 -20.50 -27.12 -1.38
CA ARG A 311 -21.63 -26.24 -1.03
C ARG A 311 -21.28 -24.77 -1.14
N PRO A 312 -22.20 -23.88 -1.53
CA PRO A 312 -22.04 -22.43 -1.44
C PRO A 312 -22.17 -21.96 0.02
N ILE A 313 -21.53 -22.68 0.96
CA ILE A 313 -21.57 -22.35 2.38
C ILE A 313 -20.55 -21.28 2.62
N ASP A 314 -21.03 -20.06 2.91
CA ASP A 314 -20.31 -18.97 3.53
C ASP A 314 -18.83 -18.86 3.13
N GLU A 315 -18.59 -18.74 1.81
CA GLU A 315 -17.24 -18.55 1.28
C GLU A 315 -16.58 -17.30 1.86
N GLN A 316 -17.37 -16.24 2.11
CA GLN A 316 -16.87 -15.00 2.70
C GLN A 316 -16.50 -15.16 4.17
N GLY A 317 -17.30 -15.89 4.95
CA GLY A 317 -16.97 -16.22 6.33
C GLY A 317 -15.70 -17.04 6.45
N ARG A 318 -15.48 -17.98 5.52
CA ARG A 318 -14.23 -18.76 5.43
C ARG A 318 -13.03 -17.88 5.08
N LEU A 319 -13.18 -17.01 4.10
CA LEU A 319 -12.16 -16.06 3.69
C LEU A 319 -11.80 -15.13 4.85
N THR A 320 -12.80 -14.59 5.56
CA THR A 320 -12.58 -13.75 6.74
C THR A 320 -11.92 -14.52 7.88
N GLU A 321 -12.26 -15.79 8.10
CA GLU A 321 -11.56 -16.60 9.13
C GLU A 321 -10.11 -16.90 8.71
N ALA A 322 -9.87 -17.20 7.43
CA ALA A 322 -8.52 -17.33 6.91
C ALA A 322 -7.69 -16.04 7.11
N TYR A 323 -8.30 -14.89 6.85
CA TYR A 323 -7.70 -13.58 7.10
C TYR A 323 -7.34 -13.38 8.58
N ARG A 324 -8.23 -13.74 9.51
CA ARG A 324 -7.95 -13.68 10.96
C ARG A 324 -6.75 -14.56 11.35
N GLN A 325 -6.61 -15.73 10.71
CA GLN A 325 -5.48 -16.61 10.98
C GLN A 325 -4.17 -16.02 10.43
N MET A 326 -4.18 -15.42 9.26
CA MET A 326 -3.05 -14.66 8.73
C MET A 326 -2.62 -13.57 9.71
N VAL A 327 -3.55 -12.75 10.19
CA VAL A 327 -3.26 -11.67 11.17
C VAL A 327 -2.61 -12.20 12.44
N ARG A 328 -3.05 -13.38 12.94
CA ARG A 328 -2.41 -14.01 14.10
C ARG A 328 -1.00 -14.50 13.82
N ILE A 329 -0.74 -15.05 12.64
CA ILE A 329 0.59 -15.50 12.21
C ILE A 329 1.53 -14.31 12.12
N VAL A 330 1.16 -13.26 11.40
CA VAL A 330 1.96 -12.04 11.26
C VAL A 330 2.22 -11.38 12.61
N GLY A 331 1.18 -11.25 13.45
CA GLY A 331 1.35 -10.71 14.80
C GLY A 331 2.35 -11.50 15.63
N LYS A 332 2.28 -12.83 15.58
CA LYS A 332 3.20 -13.72 16.31
C LYS A 332 4.65 -13.61 15.81
N SER A 333 4.86 -13.45 14.50
CA SER A 333 6.22 -13.35 13.94
C SER A 333 6.89 -12.01 14.21
N LEU A 334 6.12 -10.94 14.45
CA LEU A 334 6.66 -9.59 14.63
C LEU A 334 6.68 -9.09 16.09
N GLN A 335 5.78 -9.58 16.93
CA GLN A 335 5.53 -9.00 18.27
C GLN A 335 6.77 -8.95 19.18
N ASP A 336 7.73 -9.85 19.01
CA ASP A 336 8.90 -10.00 19.88
C ASP A 336 10.17 -9.35 19.28
N ILE A 337 10.02 -8.57 18.20
CA ILE A 337 11.12 -7.81 17.60
C ILE A 337 11.26 -6.48 18.33
N ALA A 338 12.40 -6.32 19.00
CA ALA A 338 12.76 -5.06 19.65
C ALA A 338 13.07 -3.96 18.60
N GLN A 339 12.91 -2.70 18.99
CA GLN A 339 13.18 -1.54 18.14
C GLN A 339 12.42 -1.56 16.80
N LEU A 340 11.19 -2.09 16.81
CA LEU A 340 10.28 -2.14 15.69
C LEU A 340 8.98 -1.39 16.02
N SER A 341 8.60 -0.45 15.17
CA SER A 341 7.30 0.19 15.19
C SER A 341 6.51 -0.24 13.97
N VAL A 342 5.47 -1.03 14.19
CA VAL A 342 4.60 -1.61 13.15
C VAL A 342 3.38 -0.71 12.96
N TYR A 343 3.19 -0.26 11.73
CA TYR A 343 2.02 0.49 11.30
C TYR A 343 1.25 -0.35 10.29
N TYR A 344 0.05 -0.78 10.64
CA TYR A 344 -0.85 -1.36 9.67
C TYR A 344 -1.71 -0.27 9.05
N ARG A 345 -1.49 0.00 7.77
CA ARG A 345 -2.31 0.93 7.00
C ARG A 345 -3.61 0.25 6.56
N ALA A 346 -4.74 0.86 6.83
CA ALA A 346 -6.04 0.37 6.37
C ALA A 346 -6.01 0.07 4.86
N THR A 347 -6.63 -1.03 4.45
CA THR A 347 -6.96 -1.26 3.05
C THR A 347 -7.95 -0.20 2.61
N THR A 348 -7.65 0.45 1.49
CA THR A 348 -8.52 1.51 0.97
C THR A 348 -9.77 0.94 0.31
N PRO A 349 -10.90 1.65 0.36
CA PRO A 349 -12.08 1.21 -0.36
C PRO A 349 -11.81 1.22 -1.86
N GLY A 350 -12.30 0.22 -2.55
CA GLY A 350 -12.56 0.36 -3.97
C GLY A 350 -13.87 1.08 -4.17
N HIS A 351 -13.96 1.83 -5.27
CA HIS A 351 -15.19 2.54 -5.64
C HIS A 351 -15.75 1.94 -6.92
N PRO A 352 -16.54 0.87 -6.86
CA PRO A 352 -16.97 0.13 -8.06
C PRO A 352 -17.62 0.97 -9.15
N ASN A 353 -18.07 2.17 -8.82
CA ASN A 353 -18.63 3.15 -9.75
C ASN A 353 -17.82 4.46 -9.75
N CYS A 354 -16.50 4.39 -9.71
CA CYS A 354 -15.61 5.55 -9.60
C CYS A 354 -15.78 6.57 -10.73
N ALA A 355 -16.16 6.13 -11.93
CA ALA A 355 -16.39 7.01 -13.07
C ALA A 355 -17.61 7.93 -12.94
N ALA A 356 -18.50 7.67 -11.96
CA ALA A 356 -19.67 8.50 -11.76
C ALA A 356 -19.37 9.85 -11.09
N ARG A 357 -18.13 10.06 -10.63
CA ARG A 357 -17.75 11.27 -9.91
C ARG A 357 -16.40 11.82 -10.39
N SER A 358 -16.33 13.13 -10.50
CA SER A 358 -15.14 13.89 -10.89
C SER A 358 -14.54 14.71 -9.74
N SER A 359 -15.09 14.60 -8.54
CA SER A 359 -14.66 15.34 -7.34
C SER A 359 -14.88 14.52 -6.08
N PRO A 360 -14.19 14.85 -4.98
CA PRO A 360 -14.40 14.22 -3.68
C PRO A 360 -15.85 14.31 -3.19
N TYR A 361 -16.24 13.39 -2.31
CA TYR A 361 -17.43 13.57 -1.48
C TYR A 361 -17.21 14.68 -0.47
N LEU A 362 -18.29 15.39 -0.09
CA LEU A 362 -18.24 16.50 0.85
C LEU A 362 -17.77 16.09 2.26
N ASN A 363 -18.03 14.86 2.65
CA ASN A 363 -17.65 14.30 3.95
C ASN A 363 -17.78 12.78 3.97
N SER A 364 -17.23 12.12 5.00
CA SER A 364 -17.27 10.68 5.19
C SER A 364 -18.69 10.11 5.23
N LYS A 365 -19.63 10.80 5.88
CA LYS A 365 -21.02 10.31 6.02
C LYS A 365 -21.72 10.18 4.67
N THR A 366 -21.55 11.17 3.79
CA THR A 366 -22.09 11.12 2.42
C THR A 366 -21.43 10.03 1.61
N ALA A 367 -20.11 9.89 1.72
CA ALA A 367 -19.35 8.83 1.06
C ALA A 367 -19.80 7.44 1.51
N GLU A 368 -19.91 7.20 2.81
CA GLU A 368 -20.37 5.91 3.37
C GLU A 368 -21.78 5.53 2.91
N ALA A 369 -22.69 6.49 2.88
CA ALA A 369 -24.06 6.24 2.48
C ALA A 369 -24.14 5.80 1.01
N TYR A 370 -23.39 6.49 0.12
CA TYR A 370 -23.36 6.19 -1.29
C TYR A 370 -22.65 4.84 -1.57
N GLU A 371 -21.44 4.66 -1.05
CA GLU A 371 -20.66 3.45 -1.31
C GLU A 371 -21.32 2.20 -0.71
N ARG A 372 -21.96 2.32 0.44
CA ARG A 372 -22.77 1.22 1.02
C ARG A 372 -23.90 0.81 0.09
N ASP A 373 -24.57 1.75 -0.55
CA ASP A 373 -25.63 1.45 -1.51
C ASP A 373 -25.08 0.80 -2.78
N VAL A 374 -23.99 1.33 -3.35
CA VAL A 374 -23.32 0.77 -4.54
C VAL A 374 -22.80 -0.64 -4.27
N VAL A 375 -22.03 -0.83 -3.21
CA VAL A 375 -21.50 -2.13 -2.83
C VAL A 375 -22.64 -3.10 -2.48
N GLY A 376 -23.66 -2.62 -1.76
CA GLY A 376 -24.84 -3.41 -1.41
C GLY A 376 -25.63 -3.92 -2.63
N ARG A 377 -25.72 -3.13 -3.69
CA ARG A 377 -26.33 -3.57 -4.96
C ARG A 377 -25.47 -4.61 -5.66
N LEU A 378 -24.18 -4.41 -5.75
CA LEU A 378 -23.25 -5.38 -6.33
C LEU A 378 -23.28 -6.72 -5.58
N THR A 379 -23.39 -6.69 -4.26
CA THR A 379 -23.44 -7.91 -3.45
C THR A 379 -24.76 -8.68 -3.61
N LYS A 380 -25.84 -8.00 -3.97
CA LYS A 380 -27.17 -8.62 -4.21
C LYS A 380 -27.39 -8.97 -5.68
N ALA A 381 -26.55 -8.49 -6.59
CA ALA A 381 -26.69 -8.73 -8.02
C ALA A 381 -26.65 -10.24 -8.35
N VAL A 382 -27.63 -10.71 -9.09
CA VAL A 382 -27.85 -12.13 -9.41
C VAL A 382 -27.26 -12.50 -10.78
N SER A 383 -26.87 -11.49 -11.58
CA SER A 383 -26.34 -11.73 -12.93
C SER A 383 -24.95 -12.37 -12.88
N SER A 384 -24.65 -13.22 -13.87
CA SER A 384 -23.34 -13.88 -13.96
C SER A 384 -22.17 -12.90 -14.12
N SER A 385 -22.38 -11.82 -14.87
CA SER A 385 -21.38 -10.75 -15.08
C SER A 385 -21.09 -9.97 -13.79
N ASP A 386 -22.12 -9.64 -13.02
CA ASP A 386 -21.97 -8.90 -11.77
C ASP A 386 -21.32 -9.76 -10.69
N ARG A 387 -21.59 -11.09 -10.74
CA ARG A 387 -20.96 -12.06 -9.84
C ARG A 387 -19.45 -12.19 -10.07
N GLU A 388 -18.98 -12.16 -11.31
CA GLU A 388 -17.54 -12.21 -11.63
C GLU A 388 -16.82 -10.97 -11.10
N VAL A 389 -17.38 -9.77 -11.31
CA VAL A 389 -16.81 -8.50 -10.80
C VAL A 389 -16.76 -8.50 -9.27
N LYS A 390 -17.81 -8.96 -8.60
CA LYS A 390 -17.85 -9.08 -7.16
C LYS A 390 -16.81 -10.03 -6.62
N LEU A 391 -16.68 -11.21 -7.25
CA LEU A 391 -15.74 -12.25 -6.80
C LEU A 391 -14.29 -11.82 -6.87
N LYS A 392 -13.94 -10.97 -7.85
CA LYS A 392 -12.55 -10.54 -8.05
C LYS A 392 -11.99 -9.82 -6.83
N TRP A 393 -12.74 -8.91 -6.24
CA TRP A 393 -12.24 -8.05 -5.18
C TRP A 393 -12.91 -8.28 -3.82
N ASP A 394 -14.11 -8.91 -3.78
CA ASP A 394 -14.91 -9.00 -2.54
C ASP A 394 -14.99 -7.65 -1.80
N TRP A 395 -15.42 -6.60 -2.52
CA TRP A 395 -15.46 -5.20 -2.06
C TRP A 395 -16.06 -4.99 -0.66
N ASP A 396 -17.06 -5.80 -0.31
CA ASP A 396 -17.76 -5.78 0.96
C ASP A 396 -16.94 -6.31 2.15
N LEU A 397 -15.81 -6.97 1.88
CA LEU A 397 -14.93 -7.48 2.92
C LEU A 397 -13.82 -6.51 3.35
N PHE A 398 -13.52 -5.47 2.58
CA PHE A 398 -12.42 -4.55 2.89
C PHE A 398 -12.57 -3.90 4.27
N ALA A 399 -13.75 -3.36 4.57
CA ALA A 399 -14.04 -2.78 5.88
C ALA A 399 -13.98 -3.83 7.02
N VAL A 400 -14.48 -5.04 6.74
CA VAL A 400 -14.46 -6.17 7.70
C VAL A 400 -13.01 -6.58 8.02
N HIS A 401 -12.16 -6.68 6.99
CA HIS A 401 -10.74 -7.02 7.15
C HIS A 401 -9.97 -5.92 7.88
N ASN A 402 -10.28 -4.65 7.60
CA ASN A 402 -9.74 -3.51 8.34
C ASN A 402 -10.07 -3.58 9.84
N ASP A 403 -11.29 -3.97 10.19
CA ASP A 403 -11.69 -4.16 11.58
C ASP A 403 -10.92 -5.28 12.28
N VAL A 404 -10.57 -6.35 11.57
CA VAL A 404 -9.72 -7.42 12.13
C VAL A 404 -8.35 -6.85 12.53
N TRP A 405 -7.72 -6.07 11.64
CA TRP A 405 -6.43 -5.44 11.95
C TRP A 405 -6.51 -4.36 13.02
N ARG A 406 -7.53 -3.50 12.99
CA ARG A 406 -7.71 -2.46 14.03
C ARG A 406 -7.75 -3.08 15.43
N ARG A 407 -8.51 -4.16 15.61
CA ARG A 407 -8.57 -4.88 16.90
C ARG A 407 -7.27 -5.61 17.22
N ALA A 408 -6.62 -6.18 16.22
CA ALA A 408 -5.37 -6.90 16.42
C ALA A 408 -4.22 -5.98 16.84
N THR A 409 -4.03 -4.85 16.16
CA THR A 409 -2.99 -3.86 16.49
C THR A 409 -3.19 -3.28 17.88
N SER A 410 -4.44 -2.93 18.26
CA SER A 410 -4.77 -2.48 19.61
C SER A 410 -4.44 -3.54 20.68
N ARG A 411 -4.75 -4.80 20.42
CA ARG A 411 -4.41 -5.90 21.34
C ARG A 411 -2.91 -6.08 21.47
N PHE A 412 -2.18 -6.14 20.36
CA PHE A 412 -0.71 -6.33 20.39
C PHE A 412 -0.01 -5.20 21.12
N ASP A 413 -0.46 -3.96 20.94
CA ASP A 413 0.11 -2.82 21.66
C ASP A 413 -0.22 -2.87 23.17
N SER A 414 -1.44 -3.24 23.54
CA SER A 414 -1.80 -3.46 24.96
C SER A 414 -0.99 -4.58 25.62
N GLU A 415 -0.73 -5.68 24.90
CA GLU A 415 0.12 -6.78 25.37
C GLU A 415 1.58 -6.31 25.56
N ARG A 416 2.10 -5.46 24.67
CA ARG A 416 3.41 -4.81 24.84
C ARG A 416 3.46 -3.91 26.06
N GLU A 417 2.47 -3.02 26.24
CA GLU A 417 2.41 -2.12 27.39
C GLU A 417 2.35 -2.87 28.73
N THR A 418 1.60 -3.97 28.76
CA THR A 418 1.52 -4.84 29.93
C THR A 418 2.89 -5.45 30.21
N TRP A 419 3.54 -6.00 29.20
CA TRP A 419 4.88 -6.58 29.32
C TRP A 419 5.91 -5.54 29.81
N GLU A 420 5.89 -4.31 29.29
CA GLU A 420 6.80 -3.24 29.73
C GLU A 420 6.58 -2.85 31.22
N LYS A 421 5.32 -2.79 31.65
CA LYS A 421 4.98 -2.54 33.07
C LYS A 421 5.51 -3.65 33.99
N ASP A 422 5.33 -4.88 33.57
CA ASP A 422 5.77 -6.04 34.35
C ASP A 422 7.29 -6.12 34.41
N VAL A 423 7.99 -5.87 33.31
CA VAL A 423 9.47 -5.79 33.31
C VAL A 423 9.97 -4.67 34.24
N LYS A 424 9.35 -3.47 34.20
CA LYS A 424 9.70 -2.36 35.10
C LYS A 424 9.44 -2.68 36.57
N SER A 425 8.43 -3.48 36.87
CA SER A 425 8.11 -3.90 38.23
C SER A 425 8.98 -5.07 38.73
N GLY A 426 9.90 -5.59 37.92
CA GLY A 426 10.78 -6.71 38.25
C GLY A 426 10.11 -8.08 38.15
N MET A 427 8.92 -8.18 37.59
CA MET A 427 8.31 -9.48 37.31
C MET A 427 9.06 -10.19 36.17
N LEU A 428 9.44 -11.44 36.45
CA LEU A 428 10.08 -12.31 35.47
C LEU A 428 9.03 -12.78 34.45
N HIS A 429 9.15 -12.29 33.20
CA HIS A 429 8.39 -12.82 32.09
C HIS A 429 9.16 -13.89 31.32
N PRO A 430 8.52 -15.03 30.99
CA PRO A 430 9.07 -15.97 30.02
C PRO A 430 8.86 -15.36 28.61
N GLY A 431 9.66 -14.38 28.22
CA GLY A 431 9.52 -13.68 26.96
C GLY A 431 10.83 -13.05 26.49
N PRO A 432 10.82 -12.33 25.35
CA PRO A 432 12.03 -11.77 24.78
C PRO A 432 12.69 -10.83 25.78
N LYS A 433 13.97 -11.05 26.04
CA LYS A 433 14.76 -10.21 26.96
C LYS A 433 15.02 -8.80 26.42
N LYS A 434 14.72 -8.56 25.11
CA LYS A 434 15.15 -7.35 24.40
C LYS A 434 14.04 -6.31 24.14
N GLY A 435 12.78 -6.66 24.23
CA GLY A 435 11.67 -5.74 23.97
C GLY A 435 10.60 -6.35 23.08
N LYS A 436 9.53 -5.60 22.87
CA LYS A 436 8.41 -5.96 21.99
C LYS A 436 8.15 -4.85 20.96
N ALA A 437 7.66 -5.22 19.79
CA ALA A 437 7.25 -4.29 18.76
C ALA A 437 6.09 -3.40 19.23
N LYS A 438 6.13 -2.12 18.84
CA LYS A 438 5.00 -1.19 19.00
C LYS A 438 4.04 -1.39 17.84
N TRP A 439 2.74 -1.24 18.07
CA TRP A 439 1.72 -1.43 17.06
C TRP A 439 0.82 -0.22 16.94
N ARG A 440 0.56 0.19 15.70
CA ARG A 440 -0.35 1.29 15.37
C ARG A 440 -1.22 0.91 14.18
N TYR A 441 -2.43 1.41 14.18
CA TYR A 441 -3.33 1.32 13.04
C TYR A 441 -3.43 2.69 12.36
N LEU A 442 -3.14 2.76 11.06
CA LEU A 442 -3.27 3.98 10.26
C LEU A 442 -4.64 3.99 9.58
N GLU A 443 -5.54 4.83 10.10
CA GLU A 443 -6.91 4.94 9.65
C GLU A 443 -7.03 5.82 8.39
N VAL A 444 -6.64 5.28 7.24
CA VAL A 444 -6.74 6.02 5.96
C VAL A 444 -8.06 5.75 5.23
N TRP A 445 -8.94 4.91 5.77
CA TRP A 445 -10.20 4.52 5.15
C TRP A 445 -11.12 5.72 4.89
N ASN A 446 -11.43 6.51 5.91
CA ASN A 446 -12.35 7.65 5.77
C ASN A 446 -11.86 8.71 4.80
N GLN A 447 -10.55 8.91 4.77
CA GLN A 447 -9.91 9.84 3.85
C GLN A 447 -10.02 9.37 2.40
N THR A 448 -9.75 8.11 2.15
CA THR A 448 -9.78 7.52 0.81
C THR A 448 -11.21 7.26 0.33
N LEU A 449 -12.13 6.93 1.24
CA LEU A 449 -13.55 6.74 0.93
C LEU A 449 -14.19 7.98 0.29
N GLN A 450 -13.66 9.16 0.57
CA GLN A 450 -14.15 10.42 0.01
C GLN A 450 -13.60 10.73 -1.39
N ARG A 451 -12.72 9.87 -1.98
CA ARG A 451 -11.98 10.17 -3.22
C ARG A 451 -12.26 9.21 -4.39
N PRO A 452 -13.53 8.96 -4.76
CA PRO A 452 -13.81 8.15 -5.96
C PRO A 452 -13.24 8.75 -7.26
N ASP A 453 -13.02 10.05 -7.30
CA ASP A 453 -12.41 10.79 -8.41
C ASP A 453 -10.93 10.45 -8.64
N ALA A 454 -10.24 10.01 -7.58
CA ALA A 454 -8.78 9.87 -7.56
C ALA A 454 -8.26 8.47 -7.94
N HIS A 455 -9.10 7.60 -8.49
CA HIS A 455 -8.64 6.31 -8.98
C HIS A 455 -7.80 6.41 -10.25
N TYR A 456 -6.97 5.39 -10.50
CA TYR A 456 -5.99 5.37 -11.58
C TYR A 456 -6.62 5.58 -12.96
N SER A 457 -7.60 4.78 -13.34
CA SER A 457 -8.19 4.80 -14.67
C SER A 457 -9.69 4.48 -14.65
N PRO A 458 -10.56 5.40 -14.19
CA PRO A 458 -12.02 5.18 -14.27
C PRO A 458 -12.48 5.04 -15.74
N PRO A 459 -13.39 4.13 -16.07
CA PRO A 459 -14.02 3.11 -15.22
C PRO A 459 -13.27 1.80 -15.15
N THR A 460 -12.10 1.67 -15.78
CA THR A 460 -11.39 0.39 -15.94
C THR A 460 -10.66 -0.05 -14.68
N ASP A 461 -10.20 0.90 -13.89
CA ASP A 461 -9.56 0.66 -12.60
C ASP A 461 -10.10 1.61 -11.53
N CYS A 462 -10.95 1.06 -10.69
CA CYS A 462 -11.56 1.74 -9.55
C CYS A 462 -11.01 1.20 -8.20
N LEU A 463 -9.84 0.56 -8.21
CA LEU A 463 -9.13 0.09 -7.03
C LEU A 463 -7.82 0.85 -6.82
N ASN A 464 -6.96 0.89 -7.83
CA ASN A 464 -5.69 1.59 -7.78
C ASN A 464 -5.88 3.11 -7.86
N TRP A 465 -4.88 3.85 -7.37
CA TRP A 465 -4.99 5.29 -7.21
C TRP A 465 -4.11 6.05 -8.19
N CYS A 466 -4.56 7.22 -8.55
CA CYS A 466 -3.79 8.21 -9.27
C CYS A 466 -2.66 8.73 -8.36
N SER A 467 -1.41 8.44 -8.71
CA SER A 467 -0.27 8.92 -7.94
C SER A 467 0.03 10.40 -8.29
N PRO A 468 0.33 11.25 -7.29
CA PRO A 468 0.47 10.98 -5.86
C PRO A 468 -0.79 11.25 -5.02
N ALA A 469 -1.89 11.65 -5.61
CA ALA A 469 -3.14 12.14 -5.00
C ALA A 469 -3.30 11.85 -3.49
N ILE A 470 -3.68 10.61 -3.14
CA ILE A 470 -3.86 10.21 -1.74
C ILE A 470 -2.55 9.80 -1.05
N PHE A 471 -1.56 9.32 -1.81
CA PHE A 471 -0.30 8.82 -1.26
C PHE A 471 0.53 9.93 -0.58
N ASP A 472 0.50 11.13 -1.15
CA ASP A 472 1.15 12.30 -0.58
C ASP A 472 0.57 12.64 0.80
N GLN A 473 -0.73 12.46 0.94
CA GLN A 473 -1.42 12.69 2.20
C GLN A 473 -1.09 11.61 3.23
N TRP A 474 -0.98 10.33 2.83
CA TRP A 474 -0.55 9.27 3.73
C TRP A 474 0.87 9.49 4.24
N THR A 475 1.78 9.94 3.36
CA THR A 475 3.14 10.32 3.75
C THR A 475 3.13 11.47 4.77
N THR A 476 2.27 12.47 4.57
CA THR A 476 2.10 13.59 5.51
C THR A 476 1.57 13.11 6.87
N HIS A 477 0.60 12.18 6.88
CA HIS A 477 0.09 11.59 8.13
C HIS A 477 1.16 10.76 8.86
N LEU A 478 1.87 9.90 8.14
CA LEU A 478 2.94 9.10 8.73
C LEU A 478 4.02 10.02 9.34
N ASN A 479 4.48 11.01 8.58
CA ASN A 479 5.45 11.98 9.08
C ASN A 479 4.94 12.74 10.32
N HIS A 480 3.69 13.18 10.30
CA HIS A 480 3.06 13.86 11.44
C HIS A 480 3.07 13.01 12.71
N ILE A 481 2.67 11.74 12.61
CA ILE A 481 2.69 10.79 13.73
C ILE A 481 4.12 10.59 14.25
N LEU A 482 5.07 10.37 13.35
CA LEU A 482 6.48 10.16 13.73
C LEU A 482 7.08 11.38 14.44
N GLN A 483 6.70 12.58 14.04
CA GLN A 483 7.17 13.82 14.70
C GLN A 483 6.51 14.04 16.05
N LEU A 484 5.25 13.67 16.23
CA LEU A 484 4.56 13.72 17.52
C LEU A 484 5.14 12.73 18.54
N GLU A 485 5.59 11.56 18.09
CA GLU A 485 6.22 10.59 18.96
C GLU A 485 7.58 11.08 19.50
N GLY A 486 8.23 12.00 18.79
CA GLY A 486 9.53 12.59 19.15
C GLY A 486 10.69 11.57 19.17
N PRO A 487 11.94 12.03 19.25
CA PRO A 487 13.07 11.15 19.51
C PRO A 487 12.93 10.55 20.91
N LYS A 488 13.27 9.27 21.07
CA LYS A 488 13.42 8.67 22.40
C LYS A 488 14.41 9.55 23.19
N PRO A 489 14.10 9.93 24.46
CA PRO A 489 15.09 10.59 25.29
C PRO A 489 16.32 9.69 25.27
N GLY A 490 17.44 10.24 24.75
CA GLY A 490 18.70 9.54 24.79
C GLY A 490 18.92 9.11 26.23
N THR A 491 19.37 7.89 26.43
CA THR A 491 19.97 7.48 27.68
C THR A 491 21.22 8.35 27.83
N SER A 492 21.04 9.59 28.28
CA SER A 492 22.12 10.36 28.83
C SER A 492 22.63 9.48 29.97
N ALA A 493 23.79 8.91 29.79
CA ALA A 493 24.51 8.34 30.89
C ALA A 493 24.48 9.38 32.01
N GLU A 494 23.70 9.14 33.08
CA GLU A 494 23.93 9.79 34.34
C GLU A 494 25.41 9.54 34.60
N LYS A 495 26.22 10.58 34.43
CA LYS A 495 27.53 10.62 34.99
C LYS A 495 27.28 10.73 36.47
N ASP A 496 27.34 9.59 37.16
CA ASP A 496 27.61 9.56 38.59
C ASP A 496 28.96 10.27 38.78
N ASP A 497 28.92 11.51 39.28
CA ASP A 497 30.06 12.19 39.88
C ASP A 497 30.22 11.71 41.34
#